data_deb6a2888815177333ed33e3889e0954
#
_entry.id   deb6a2888815177333ed33e3889e0954
#
_cell.length_a   1.000
_cell.length_b   1.000
_cell.length_c   1.000
_cell.angle_alpha   90.00
_cell.angle_beta   90.00
_cell.angle_gamma   90.00
#
_symmetry.space_group_name_H-M   'P 1'
#
loop_
_entity.id
_entity.type
_entity.pdbx_description
1 polymer ?
#
loop_
_entity_poly.entity_id
_entity_poly.type
_entity_poly.pdbx_seq_one_letter_code
_entity_poly.pdbx_strand_id
1 'polypeptide(L)' 'MTPEQAAAYVYAQAVAASAAIESMKAENFMREQQGLAQAYGEQAFYDIINEYGIHHNAIITIFQGAS' A
#
# COMPACT_ATOMS: atom_id res chain seq x y z
N MET A 1 13.21 -14.38 -10.54
CA MET A 1 11.74 -14.26 -10.50
C MET A 1 11.23 -14.21 -11.93
N THR A 2 10.29 -15.06 -12.29
CA THR A 2 9.68 -15.02 -13.62
C THR A 2 8.72 -13.84 -13.74
N PRO A 3 8.33 -13.41 -14.96
CA PRO A 3 7.32 -12.35 -15.11
C PRO A 3 6.00 -12.68 -14.43
N GLU A 4 5.57 -13.94 -14.46
CA GLU A 4 4.35 -14.37 -13.78
C GLU A 4 4.49 -14.28 -12.26
N GLN A 5 5.64 -14.63 -11.71
CA GLN A 5 5.92 -14.50 -10.29
C GLN A 5 5.99 -13.02 -9.90
N ALA A 6 6.60 -12.18 -10.74
CA ALA A 6 6.66 -10.75 -10.50
C ALA A 6 5.26 -10.13 -10.45
N ALA A 7 4.38 -10.51 -11.38
CA ALA A 7 3.00 -10.04 -11.41
C ALA A 7 2.23 -10.48 -10.16
N ALA A 8 2.39 -11.74 -9.75
CA ALA A 8 1.75 -12.27 -8.55
C ALA A 8 2.24 -11.54 -7.29
N TYR A 9 3.54 -11.26 -7.21
CA TYR A 9 4.12 -10.53 -6.09
C TYR A 9 3.54 -9.12 -6.01
N VAL A 10 3.51 -8.39 -7.12
CA VAL A 10 2.97 -7.03 -7.15
C VAL A 10 1.49 -7.02 -6.76
N TYR A 11 0.73 -7.97 -7.28
CA TYR A 11 -0.69 -8.10 -6.94
C TYR A 11 -0.88 -8.36 -5.44
N ALA A 12 -0.11 -9.28 -4.87
CA ALA A 12 -0.19 -9.59 -3.44
C ALA A 12 0.16 -8.37 -2.58
N GLN A 13 1.18 -7.61 -2.97
CA GLN A 13 1.56 -6.39 -2.27
C GLN A 13 0.46 -5.32 -2.38
N ALA A 14 -0.17 -5.19 -3.54
CA ALA A 14 -1.28 -4.25 -3.73
C ALA A 14 -2.49 -4.61 -2.86
N VAL A 15 -2.82 -5.89 -2.76
CA VAL A 15 -3.91 -6.37 -1.90
C VAL A 15 -3.60 -6.09 -0.43
N ALA A 16 -2.38 -6.38 0.00
CA ALA A 16 -1.95 -6.12 1.38
C ALA A 16 -1.97 -4.62 1.69
N ALA A 17 -1.49 -3.78 0.76
CA ALA A 17 -1.52 -2.33 0.92
C ALA A 17 -2.96 -1.80 1.01
N SER A 18 -3.87 -2.34 0.20
CA SER A 18 -5.29 -1.98 0.24
C SER A 18 -5.91 -2.31 1.59
N ALA A 19 -5.59 -3.48 2.15
CA ALA A 19 -6.06 -3.87 3.47
C ALA A 19 -5.55 -2.91 4.56
N ALA A 20 -4.26 -2.54 4.49
CA ALA A 20 -3.67 -1.59 5.42
C ALA A 20 -4.35 -0.22 5.31
N ILE A 21 -4.58 0.26 4.10
CA ILE A 21 -5.25 1.56 3.86
C ILE A 21 -6.68 1.53 4.40
N GLU A 22 -7.43 0.46 4.17
CA GLU A 22 -8.80 0.35 4.69
C GLU A 22 -8.82 0.34 6.22
N SER A 23 -7.85 -0.31 6.86
CA SER A 23 -7.69 -0.28 8.31
C SER A 23 -7.41 1.13 8.82
N MET A 24 -6.54 1.88 8.14
CA MET A 24 -6.23 3.27 8.47
C MET A 24 -7.45 4.18 8.33
N LYS A 25 -8.23 3.99 7.26
CA LYS A 25 -9.47 4.74 7.03
C LYS A 25 -10.50 4.45 8.13
N ALA A 26 -10.63 3.19 8.53
CA ALA A 26 -11.54 2.80 9.61
C ALA A 26 -11.15 3.46 10.92
N GLU A 27 -9.86 3.50 11.25
CA GLU A 27 -9.36 4.17 12.44
C GLU A 27 -9.66 5.68 12.40
N ASN A 28 -9.42 6.32 11.27
CA ASN A 28 -9.74 7.74 11.11
C ASN A 28 -11.23 8.01 11.31
N PHE A 29 -12.07 7.14 10.75
CA PHE A 29 -13.53 7.25 10.90
C PHE A 29 -13.95 7.13 12.36
N MET A 30 -13.44 6.13 13.08
CA MET A 30 -13.76 5.94 14.50
C MET A 30 -13.34 7.14 15.34
N ARG A 31 -12.16 7.70 15.08
CA ARG A 31 -11.68 8.87 15.78
C ARG A 31 -12.55 10.11 15.50
N GLU A 32 -12.97 10.27 14.25
CA GLU A 32 -13.88 11.36 13.88
C GLU A 32 -15.19 11.26 14.65
N GLN A 33 -15.76 10.06 14.78
CA GLN A 33 -16.98 9.83 15.53
C GLN A 33 -16.83 10.17 17.02
N GLN A 34 -15.62 10.07 17.55
CA GLN A 34 -15.30 10.40 18.94
C GLN A 34 -14.87 11.87 19.12
N GLY A 35 -14.85 12.66 18.05
CA GLY A 35 -14.40 14.05 18.10
C GLY A 35 -12.89 14.21 18.23
N LEU A 36 -12.14 13.14 17.89
CA LEU A 36 -10.68 13.16 17.94
C LEU A 36 -10.09 13.50 16.57
N ALA A 37 -8.84 13.98 16.57
CA ALA A 37 -8.12 14.21 15.33
C ALA A 37 -7.84 12.89 14.63
N GLN A 38 -7.69 12.94 13.31
CA GLN A 38 -7.33 11.76 12.51
C GLN A 38 -5.97 11.21 12.96
N ALA A 39 -5.87 9.86 13.00
CA ALA A 39 -4.62 9.19 13.30
C ALA A 39 -3.66 9.23 12.10
N TYR A 40 -4.20 9.21 10.88
CA TYR A 40 -3.43 9.10 9.64
C TYR A 40 -3.82 10.23 8.70
N GLY A 41 -2.83 11.03 8.32
CA GLY A 41 -3.00 12.07 7.30
C GLY A 41 -2.61 11.57 5.93
N GLU A 42 -2.63 12.46 4.93
CA GLU A 42 -2.33 12.14 3.55
C GLU A 42 -0.97 11.46 3.38
N GLN A 43 0.07 11.97 4.06
CA GLN A 43 1.41 11.42 3.95
C GLN A 43 1.49 9.97 4.42
N ALA A 44 0.72 9.61 5.46
CA ALA A 44 0.71 8.24 5.97
C ALA A 44 0.19 7.26 4.91
N PHE A 45 -0.80 7.68 4.11
CA PHE A 45 -1.33 6.84 3.02
C PHE A 45 -0.31 6.66 1.90
N TYR A 46 0.42 7.72 1.53
CA TYR A 46 1.50 7.61 0.55
C TYR A 46 2.65 6.73 1.07
N ASP A 47 2.95 6.80 2.36
CA ASP A 47 4.00 5.98 2.97
C ASP A 47 3.68 4.48 2.86
N ILE A 48 2.40 4.09 2.92
CA ILE A 48 2.00 2.70 2.72
C ILE A 48 2.37 2.23 1.31
N ILE A 49 2.12 3.05 0.29
CA ILE A 49 2.47 2.71 -1.09
C ILE A 49 3.98 2.47 -1.22
N ASN A 50 4.79 3.31 -0.61
CA ASN A 50 6.24 3.17 -0.61
C ASN A 50 6.69 1.95 0.19
N GLU A 51 6.10 1.72 1.36
CA GLU A 51 6.43 0.60 2.24
C GLU A 51 6.19 -0.75 1.57
N TYR A 52 5.08 -0.87 0.83
CA TYR A 52 4.76 -2.11 0.12
C TYR A 52 5.44 -2.22 -1.24
N GLY A 53 6.19 -1.18 -1.65
CA GLY A 53 6.98 -1.23 -2.87
C GLY A 53 6.14 -1.32 -4.14
N ILE A 54 4.99 -0.66 -4.18
CA ILE A 54 4.08 -0.68 -5.33
C ILE A 54 4.02 0.64 -6.08
N HIS A 55 4.93 1.57 -5.77
CA HIS A 55 5.06 2.79 -6.56
C HIS A 55 5.71 2.48 -7.93
N HIS A 56 5.56 3.40 -8.88
CA HIS A 56 5.95 3.18 -10.27
C HIS A 56 7.37 2.63 -10.44
N ASN A 57 8.35 3.27 -9.81
CA ASN A 57 9.76 2.87 -9.96
C ASN A 57 10.04 1.49 -9.37
N ALA A 58 9.42 1.16 -8.25
CA ALA A 58 9.57 -0.16 -7.64
C ALA A 58 8.99 -1.26 -8.53
N ILE A 59 7.84 -1.03 -9.13
CA ILE A 59 7.20 -1.99 -10.04
C ILE A 59 8.09 -2.22 -11.27
N ILE A 60 8.60 -1.15 -11.88
CA ILE A 60 9.51 -1.28 -13.02
C ILE A 60 10.74 -2.10 -12.64
N THR A 61 11.33 -1.82 -11.49
CA THR A 61 12.52 -2.55 -11.01
C THR A 61 12.22 -4.04 -10.85
N ILE A 62 11.06 -4.39 -10.27
CA ILE A 62 10.65 -5.78 -10.10
C ILE A 62 10.55 -6.50 -11.45
N PHE A 63 9.90 -5.87 -12.44
CA PHE A 63 9.74 -6.48 -13.77
C PHE A 63 11.02 -6.52 -14.57
N GLN A 64 11.92 -5.55 -14.41
CA GLN A 64 13.25 -5.58 -15.03
C GLN A 64 14.10 -6.72 -14.48
N GLY A 65 13.93 -7.07 -13.21
CA GLY A 65 14.61 -8.21 -12.61
C GLY A 65 13.97 -9.55 -12.91
N ALA A 66 12.80 -9.58 -13.56
CA ALA A 66 12.11 -10.80 -13.94
C ALA A 66 12.66 -11.34 -15.27
N SER A 67 12.90 -12.61 -15.34
CA SER A 67 13.44 -13.24 -16.56
C SER A 67 12.80 -14.57 -16.82
#